data_077dee3c6565ce1745123e234685e1ee
#
_entry.id   077dee3c6565ce1745123e234685e1ee
#
_cell.length_a   1.000
_cell.length_b   1.000
_cell.length_c   1.000
_cell.angle_alpha   90.00
_cell.angle_beta   90.00
_cell.angle_gamma   90.00
#
_symmetry.space_group_name_H-M   'P 1'
#
loop_
_entity.id
_entity.type
_entity.pdbx_description
1 polymer ?
#
loop_
_entity_poly.entity_id
_entity_poly.type
_entity_poly.pdbx_seq_one_letter_code
_entity_poly.pdbx_strand_id
1 'polypeptide(L)'
;MSDRLFFPMALLIAAAFVFLALDPFAERPPTGPLSGGGRNAEDVLAAGEELHRFLPGETGGLTFEPGSAGEGVLLRINRLAEQTYDDPRSGPHLVLAEDLEYAFENREVEVAIEARAAGEFGASQFEAAYMARAGEESGWRTFPLTAEFAPYTFVWSVPPRGDSEGYDFIGIRPVAPDKRRSMEVRSIRIRTVGVKGETPPAADD
;
A
#
# COMPACT_ATOMS: atom_id res chain seq x y z
N MET A 1 -41.12 2.57 -41.48
CA MET A 1 -39.64 2.58 -41.60
C MET A 1 -39.25 1.36 -42.45
N SER A 2 -38.41 1.56 -43.47
CA SER A 2 -38.00 0.42 -44.31
C SER A 2 -37.04 -0.46 -43.50
N ASP A 3 -37.24 -1.79 -43.52
CA ASP A 3 -36.43 -2.79 -42.82
C ASP A 3 -34.93 -2.66 -43.09
N ARG A 4 -34.57 -2.08 -44.25
CA ARG A 4 -33.20 -1.81 -44.66
C ARG A 4 -32.49 -0.79 -43.77
N LEU A 5 -33.19 0.10 -43.07
CA LEU A 5 -32.65 1.07 -42.11
C LEU A 5 -32.81 0.63 -40.67
N PHE A 6 -33.82 -0.20 -40.38
CA PHE A 6 -34.10 -0.65 -39.03
C PHE A 6 -32.97 -1.53 -38.49
N PHE A 7 -32.56 -2.57 -39.21
CA PHE A 7 -31.53 -3.51 -38.74
C PHE A 7 -30.16 -2.86 -38.53
N PRO A 8 -29.64 -2.04 -39.44
CA PRO A 8 -28.37 -1.33 -39.19
C PRO A 8 -28.43 -0.38 -38.00
N MET A 9 -29.55 0.32 -37.80
CA MET A 9 -29.72 1.24 -36.68
C MET A 9 -29.83 0.50 -35.34
N ALA A 10 -30.58 -0.61 -35.30
CA ALA A 10 -30.68 -1.47 -34.12
C ALA A 10 -29.32 -2.08 -33.76
N LEU A 11 -28.52 -2.50 -34.74
CA LEU A 11 -27.15 -2.99 -34.52
C LEU A 11 -26.23 -1.91 -33.95
N LEU A 12 -26.28 -0.70 -34.48
CA LEU A 12 -25.49 0.42 -33.98
C LEU A 12 -25.86 0.78 -32.54
N ILE A 13 -27.14 0.81 -32.21
CA ILE A 13 -27.63 1.05 -30.86
C ILE A 13 -27.13 -0.05 -29.91
N ALA A 14 -27.28 -1.32 -30.30
CA ALA A 14 -26.81 -2.45 -29.52
C ALA A 14 -25.27 -2.37 -29.30
N ALA A 15 -24.51 -2.07 -30.36
CA ALA A 15 -23.06 -1.89 -30.27
C ALA A 15 -22.68 -0.73 -29.35
N ALA A 16 -23.41 0.39 -29.40
CA ALA A 16 -23.20 1.51 -28.50
C ALA A 16 -23.48 1.14 -27.03
N PHE A 17 -24.54 0.39 -26.75
CA PHE A 17 -24.82 -0.10 -25.40
C PHE A 17 -23.76 -1.07 -24.90
N VAL A 18 -23.28 -1.99 -25.72
CA VAL A 18 -22.18 -2.90 -25.38
C VAL A 18 -20.90 -2.11 -25.11
N PHE A 19 -20.57 -1.12 -25.94
CA PHE A 19 -19.42 -0.26 -25.77
C PHE A 19 -19.49 0.55 -24.45
N LEU A 20 -20.63 1.15 -24.15
CA LEU A 20 -20.86 1.86 -22.90
C LEU A 20 -20.82 0.93 -21.68
N ALA A 21 -21.35 -0.28 -21.82
CA ALA A 21 -21.33 -1.26 -20.73
C ALA A 21 -19.93 -1.83 -20.43
N LEU A 22 -19.07 -1.91 -21.45
CA LEU A 22 -17.68 -2.33 -21.31
C LEU A 22 -16.79 -1.24 -20.72
N ASP A 23 -17.25 0.01 -20.72
CA ASP A 23 -16.52 1.18 -20.24
C ASP A 23 -15.01 1.14 -20.58
N PRO A 24 -14.65 1.11 -21.90
CA PRO A 24 -13.27 0.90 -22.32
C PRO A 24 -12.35 2.06 -21.94
N PHE A 25 -12.92 3.17 -21.45
CA PHE A 25 -12.19 4.34 -20.97
C PHE A 25 -12.20 4.46 -19.43
N ALA A 26 -12.82 3.51 -18.72
CA ALA A 26 -12.70 3.48 -17.27
C ALA A 26 -11.22 3.35 -16.89
N GLU A 27 -10.71 4.33 -16.19
CA GLU A 27 -9.39 4.26 -15.58
C GLU A 27 -9.42 3.12 -14.56
N ARG A 28 -8.72 2.05 -14.88
CA ARG A 28 -8.58 0.94 -13.94
C ARG A 28 -7.57 1.32 -12.89
N PRO A 29 -7.87 1.12 -11.60
CA PRO A 29 -6.89 1.38 -10.57
C PRO A 29 -5.61 0.57 -10.82
N PRO A 30 -4.43 1.12 -10.47
CA PRO A 30 -3.17 0.44 -10.63
C PRO A 30 -3.15 -0.84 -9.80
N THR A 31 -2.55 -1.89 -10.35
CA THR A 31 -2.40 -3.20 -9.72
C THR A 31 -0.96 -3.66 -9.78
N GLY A 32 -0.62 -4.67 -8.97
CA GLY A 32 0.73 -5.23 -8.90
C GLY A 32 1.69 -4.44 -8.02
N PRO A 33 2.98 -4.79 -7.98
CA PRO A 33 3.96 -4.18 -7.10
C PRO A 33 4.13 -2.68 -7.31
N LEU A 34 4.45 -1.95 -6.23
CA LEU A 34 4.80 -0.54 -6.29
C LEU A 34 6.17 -0.39 -6.94
N SER A 35 6.26 0.46 -7.96
CA SER A 35 7.52 0.77 -8.68
C SER A 35 7.91 2.23 -8.49
N GLY A 36 9.20 2.50 -8.38
CA GLY A 36 9.78 3.84 -8.35
C GLY A 36 10.12 4.39 -9.75
N GLY A 37 9.87 3.62 -10.81
CA GLY A 37 10.21 4.01 -12.18
C GLY A 37 11.68 3.77 -12.56
N GLY A 38 12.45 3.09 -11.71
CA GLY A 38 13.83 2.70 -12.00
C GLY A 38 14.67 2.42 -10.76
N ARG A 39 15.82 1.77 -10.96
CA ARG A 39 16.74 1.32 -9.87
C ARG A 39 17.42 2.44 -9.08
N ASN A 40 17.24 3.68 -9.50
CA ASN A 40 17.78 4.86 -8.82
C ASN A 40 16.69 5.64 -8.05
N ALA A 41 15.52 5.04 -7.86
CA ALA A 41 14.47 5.66 -7.09
C ALA A 41 14.90 5.79 -5.62
N GLU A 42 14.99 7.02 -5.13
CA GLU A 42 15.37 7.31 -3.74
C GLU A 42 14.16 7.65 -2.87
N ASP A 43 13.00 7.88 -3.50
CA ASP A 43 11.78 8.31 -2.85
C ASP A 43 10.58 7.85 -3.67
N VAL A 44 9.69 7.11 -3.05
CA VAL A 44 8.44 6.63 -3.67
C VAL A 44 7.27 6.88 -2.75
N LEU A 45 6.15 7.27 -3.32
CA LEU A 45 4.91 7.57 -2.62
C LEU A 45 3.76 6.75 -3.19
N ALA A 46 3.14 5.94 -2.35
CA ALA A 46 1.85 5.31 -2.63
C ALA A 46 0.75 6.12 -1.96
N ALA A 47 -0.04 6.85 -2.73
CA ALA A 47 -1.17 7.65 -2.27
C ALA A 47 -2.27 7.66 -3.34
N GLY A 48 -3.51 7.94 -2.94
CA GLY A 48 -4.65 7.94 -3.85
C GLY A 48 -4.82 6.58 -4.54
N GLU A 49 -4.89 6.58 -5.86
CA GLU A 49 -5.09 5.35 -6.65
C GLU A 49 -3.96 4.31 -6.46
N GLU A 50 -2.74 4.73 -6.14
CA GLU A 50 -1.62 3.81 -5.89
C GLU A 50 -1.87 2.89 -4.67
N LEU A 51 -2.76 3.28 -3.75
CA LEU A 51 -3.15 2.43 -2.62
C LEU A 51 -3.87 1.15 -3.05
N HIS A 52 -4.45 1.09 -4.25
CA HIS A 52 -5.06 -0.12 -4.79
C HIS A 52 -4.04 -1.25 -5.06
N ARG A 53 -2.75 -0.97 -5.02
CA ARG A 53 -1.68 -1.99 -5.08
C ARG A 53 -1.55 -2.79 -3.79
N PHE A 54 -2.23 -2.36 -2.72
CA PHE A 54 -2.23 -3.10 -1.47
C PHE A 54 -2.93 -4.45 -1.63
N LEU A 55 -2.30 -5.51 -1.15
CA LEU A 55 -2.85 -6.86 -1.15
C LEU A 55 -3.47 -7.18 0.22
N PRO A 56 -4.63 -7.84 0.23
CA PRO A 56 -5.32 -8.17 1.49
C PRO A 56 -4.64 -9.28 2.29
N GLY A 57 -3.71 -10.04 1.68
CA GLY A 57 -3.23 -11.28 2.24
C GLY A 57 -4.33 -12.36 2.26
N GLU A 58 -4.15 -13.39 3.08
CA GLU A 58 -5.12 -14.50 3.21
C GLU A 58 -6.38 -14.10 3.97
N THR A 59 -6.32 -13.04 4.73
CA THR A 59 -7.32 -12.72 5.75
C THR A 59 -8.28 -11.61 5.35
N GLY A 60 -8.09 -11.00 4.19
CA GLY A 60 -9.01 -10.01 3.66
C GLY A 60 -9.19 -8.77 4.57
N GLY A 61 -10.16 -7.94 4.26
CA GLY A 61 -10.51 -6.79 5.11
C GLY A 61 -9.93 -5.46 4.63
N LEU A 62 -9.58 -5.37 3.33
CA LEU A 62 -9.29 -4.09 2.68
C LEU A 62 -10.54 -3.53 2.02
N THR A 63 -10.77 -2.25 2.20
CA THR A 63 -11.72 -1.47 1.40
C THR A 63 -11.06 -0.17 0.95
N PHE A 64 -11.41 0.27 -0.24
CA PHE A 64 -10.95 1.54 -0.80
C PHE A 64 -12.12 2.49 -0.82
N GLU A 65 -12.00 3.58 -0.10
CA GLU A 65 -13.08 4.55 0.09
C GLU A 65 -12.65 5.90 -0.47
N PRO A 66 -13.56 6.63 -1.14
CA PRO A 66 -13.25 8.01 -1.48
C PRO A 66 -13.07 8.82 -0.20
N GLY A 67 -11.94 9.50 -0.09
CA GLY A 67 -11.71 10.44 1.00
C GLY A 67 -12.62 11.67 0.90
N SER A 68 -12.60 12.49 1.91
CA SER A 68 -13.24 13.80 1.88
C SER A 68 -12.67 14.65 0.72
N ALA A 69 -13.34 15.75 0.38
CA ALA A 69 -12.94 16.59 -0.76
C ALA A 69 -11.43 16.93 -0.71
N GLY A 70 -10.67 16.38 -1.66
CA GLY A 70 -9.22 16.59 -1.81
C GLY A 70 -8.31 15.54 -1.17
N GLU A 71 -8.84 14.55 -0.45
CA GLU A 71 -8.03 13.48 0.17
C GLU A 71 -7.69 12.31 -0.78
N GLY A 72 -8.38 12.22 -1.94
CA GLY A 72 -8.21 11.09 -2.86
C GLY A 72 -8.82 9.80 -2.34
N VAL A 73 -8.26 8.66 -2.75
CA VAL A 73 -8.65 7.34 -2.24
C VAL A 73 -7.97 7.07 -0.91
N LEU A 74 -8.72 6.56 0.05
CA LEU A 74 -8.23 6.07 1.34
C LEU A 74 -8.28 4.55 1.36
N LEU A 75 -7.24 3.94 1.90
CA LEU A 75 -7.22 2.51 2.20
C LEU A 75 -7.71 2.28 3.62
N ARG A 76 -8.83 1.59 3.77
CA ARG A 76 -9.31 1.14 5.07
C ARG A 76 -8.91 -0.31 5.30
N ILE A 77 -8.21 -0.56 6.41
CA ILE A 77 -7.78 -1.88 6.85
C ILE A 77 -8.63 -2.30 8.05
N ASN A 78 -9.31 -3.45 7.92
CA ASN A 78 -10.09 -4.04 8.99
C ASN A 78 -9.47 -5.38 9.39
N ARG A 79 -9.16 -5.57 10.67
CA ARG A 79 -8.70 -6.85 11.20
C ARG A 79 -9.87 -7.61 11.83
N LEU A 80 -10.03 -8.88 11.51
CA LEU A 80 -10.98 -9.74 12.23
C LEU A 80 -10.35 -10.15 13.57
N ALA A 81 -11.16 -10.21 14.63
CA ALA A 81 -10.69 -10.33 16.03
C ALA A 81 -9.87 -11.60 16.33
N GLU A 82 -10.06 -12.66 15.55
CA GLU A 82 -9.45 -13.97 15.78
C GLU A 82 -8.22 -14.24 14.88
N GLN A 83 -7.81 -13.25 14.09
CA GLN A 83 -6.70 -13.42 13.15
C GLN A 83 -5.37 -13.07 13.80
N THR A 84 -4.56 -14.07 14.04
CA THR A 84 -3.12 -13.92 14.33
C THR A 84 -2.37 -14.08 13.02
N TYR A 85 -1.50 -13.14 12.71
CA TYR A 85 -0.60 -13.21 11.55
C TYR A 85 0.80 -13.49 12.05
N ASP A 86 1.22 -14.74 12.02
CA ASP A 86 2.60 -15.10 12.31
C ASP A 86 3.49 -14.74 11.10
N ASP A 87 2.98 -14.99 9.88
CA ASP A 87 3.61 -14.53 8.64
C ASP A 87 3.03 -13.15 8.24
N PRO A 88 3.85 -12.11 8.10
CA PRO A 88 3.40 -10.77 7.66
C PRO A 88 2.72 -10.75 6.29
N ARG A 89 3.01 -11.73 5.42
CA ARG A 89 2.37 -11.88 4.11
C ARG A 89 0.91 -12.33 4.21
N SER A 90 0.55 -12.96 5.32
CA SER A 90 -0.85 -13.35 5.56
C SER A 90 -1.76 -12.16 5.85
N GLY A 91 -1.20 -11.00 6.22
CA GLY A 91 -1.92 -9.75 6.47
C GLY A 91 -1.87 -8.77 5.28
N PRO A 92 -2.50 -7.60 5.45
CA PRO A 92 -2.43 -6.51 4.48
C PRO A 92 -1.01 -6.05 4.23
N HIS A 93 -0.59 -6.01 2.96
CA HIS A 93 0.76 -5.63 2.60
C HIS A 93 0.86 -4.98 1.21
N LEU A 94 1.87 -4.13 1.04
CA LEU A 94 2.25 -3.47 -0.20
C LEU A 94 3.55 -4.11 -0.71
N VAL A 95 3.48 -4.76 -1.86
CA VAL A 95 4.66 -5.38 -2.50
C VAL A 95 5.46 -4.33 -3.23
N LEU A 96 6.78 -4.36 -3.07
CA LEU A 96 7.72 -3.52 -3.80
C LEU A 96 8.17 -4.22 -5.09
N ALA A 97 8.28 -3.47 -6.18
CA ALA A 97 8.80 -4.00 -7.44
C ALA A 97 10.33 -4.14 -7.37
N GLU A 98 10.84 -4.95 -8.26
CA GLU A 98 12.28 -5.27 -8.33
C GLU A 98 13.19 -4.03 -8.45
N ASP A 99 12.72 -2.98 -9.10
CA ASP A 99 13.46 -1.71 -9.21
C ASP A 99 13.68 -1.03 -7.85
N LEU A 100 12.68 -1.09 -6.97
CA LEU A 100 12.78 -0.57 -5.59
C LEU A 100 13.63 -1.49 -4.69
N GLU A 101 13.53 -2.81 -4.86
CA GLU A 101 14.39 -3.74 -4.13
C GLU A 101 15.87 -3.47 -4.41
N TYR A 102 16.23 -3.19 -5.68
CA TYR A 102 17.60 -2.76 -6.03
C TYR A 102 17.96 -1.37 -5.51
N ALA A 103 17.00 -0.45 -5.53
CA ALA A 103 17.25 0.91 -5.06
C ALA A 103 17.51 0.97 -3.55
N PHE A 104 16.87 0.09 -2.79
CA PHE A 104 16.89 0.10 -1.34
C PHE A 104 17.91 -0.87 -0.72
N GLU A 105 18.41 -1.84 -1.48
CA GLU A 105 19.39 -2.80 -0.94
C GLU A 105 20.64 -2.09 -0.36
N ASN A 106 21.14 -2.59 0.78
CA ASN A 106 22.29 -2.01 1.50
C ASN A 106 22.12 -0.54 1.90
N ARG A 107 20.90 -0.04 2.02
CA ARG A 107 20.62 1.35 2.42
C ARG A 107 19.76 1.40 3.68
N GLU A 108 19.86 2.52 4.37
CA GLU A 108 18.87 2.89 5.36
C GLU A 108 17.66 3.49 4.65
N VAL A 109 16.49 2.97 4.98
CA VAL A 109 15.22 3.35 4.38
C VAL A 109 14.28 3.82 5.47
N GLU A 110 13.70 4.99 5.29
CA GLU A 110 12.60 5.49 6.11
C GLU A 110 11.28 5.10 5.46
N VAL A 111 10.41 4.48 6.24
CA VAL A 111 9.01 4.24 5.89
C VAL A 111 8.15 5.20 6.69
N ALA A 112 7.38 6.04 6.02
CA ALA A 112 6.44 6.98 6.61
C ALA A 112 5.01 6.60 6.20
N ILE A 113 4.16 6.33 7.17
CA ILE A 113 2.76 5.92 6.96
C ILE A 113 1.88 7.02 7.51
N GLU A 114 1.03 7.61 6.68
CA GLU A 114 0.06 8.58 7.10
C GLU A 114 -1.28 7.90 7.33
N ALA A 115 -1.68 7.80 8.60
CA ALA A 115 -2.81 7.00 9.03
C ALA A 115 -3.60 7.64 10.16
N ARG A 116 -4.82 7.16 10.36
CA ARG A 116 -5.68 7.48 11.51
C ARG A 116 -6.51 6.28 11.96
N ALA A 117 -7.06 6.36 13.15
CA ALA A 117 -8.14 5.47 13.59
C ALA A 117 -9.37 5.69 12.71
N ALA A 118 -10.02 4.61 12.25
CA ALA A 118 -11.27 4.77 11.52
C ALA A 118 -12.36 5.36 12.41
N GLY A 119 -13.30 6.11 11.84
CA GLY A 119 -14.37 6.75 12.58
C GLY A 119 -15.28 5.75 13.32
N GLU A 120 -15.50 4.58 12.73
CA GLU A 120 -16.24 3.49 13.36
C GLU A 120 -15.32 2.31 13.63
N PHE A 121 -15.34 1.78 14.86
CA PHE A 121 -14.45 0.71 15.34
C PHE A 121 -12.95 1.01 15.17
N GLY A 122 -12.56 2.28 15.28
CA GLY A 122 -11.18 2.73 15.14
C GLY A 122 -10.23 2.03 16.10
N ALA A 123 -9.16 1.47 15.57
CA ALA A 123 -8.08 0.88 16.36
C ALA A 123 -7.33 1.99 17.12
N SER A 124 -6.87 1.70 18.33
CA SER A 124 -6.05 2.64 19.11
C SER A 124 -4.57 2.58 18.73
N GLN A 125 -4.16 1.51 18.06
CA GLN A 125 -2.78 1.27 17.65
C GLN A 125 -2.74 0.47 16.35
N PHE A 126 -1.64 0.59 15.63
CA PHE A 126 -1.32 -0.29 14.50
C PHE A 126 0.14 -0.71 14.57
N GLU A 127 0.45 -1.72 13.81
CA GLU A 127 1.81 -2.21 13.60
C GLU A 127 2.17 -2.17 12.14
N ALA A 128 3.43 -1.81 11.87
CA ALA A 128 4.00 -1.84 10.54
C ALA A 128 5.39 -2.48 10.57
N ALA A 129 5.76 -3.13 9.46
CA ALA A 129 7.06 -3.75 9.29
C ALA A 129 7.50 -3.71 7.83
N TYR A 130 8.81 -3.64 7.60
CA TYR A 130 9.43 -3.90 6.31
C TYR A 130 9.97 -5.33 6.33
N MET A 131 9.64 -6.10 5.31
CA MET A 131 10.08 -7.46 5.08
C MET A 131 10.91 -7.52 3.83
N ALA A 132 12.18 -7.92 3.93
CA ALA A 132 13.03 -8.13 2.78
C ALA A 132 12.85 -9.55 2.23
N ARG A 133 13.03 -9.69 0.92
CA ARG A 133 12.95 -10.97 0.22
C ARG A 133 13.87 -12.04 0.78
N ALA A 134 14.99 -11.64 1.38
CA ALA A 134 15.92 -12.55 2.06
C ALA A 134 15.38 -13.19 3.34
N GLY A 135 14.14 -12.84 3.75
CA GLY A 135 13.53 -13.33 4.98
C GLY A 135 13.91 -12.52 6.22
N GLU A 136 14.73 -11.48 6.05
CA GLU A 136 15.03 -10.53 7.12
C GLU A 136 13.90 -9.50 7.25
N GLU A 137 13.64 -9.07 8.47
CA GLU A 137 12.56 -8.14 8.77
C GLU A 137 13.00 -7.03 9.72
N SER A 138 12.35 -5.87 9.62
CA SER A 138 12.56 -4.76 10.55
C SER A 138 12.01 -5.04 11.96
N GLY A 139 11.25 -6.12 12.10
CA GLY A 139 10.34 -6.35 13.20
C GLY A 139 9.12 -5.42 13.17
N TRP A 140 8.05 -5.87 13.78
CA TRP A 140 6.82 -5.08 13.90
C TRP A 140 7.03 -3.87 14.84
N ARG A 141 6.74 -2.68 14.32
CA ARG A 141 6.78 -1.41 15.07
C ARG A 141 5.36 -1.00 15.40
N THR A 142 5.08 -0.79 16.68
CA THR A 142 3.75 -0.40 17.17
C THR A 142 3.65 1.12 17.28
N PHE A 143 2.57 1.69 16.74
CA PHE A 143 2.28 3.12 16.75
C PHE A 143 0.90 3.39 17.33
N PRO A 144 0.74 4.43 18.16
CA PRO A 144 -0.58 4.86 18.62
C PRO A 144 -1.34 5.56 17.48
N LEU A 145 -2.61 5.23 17.29
CA LEU A 145 -3.48 5.92 16.32
C LEU A 145 -4.30 7.02 16.99
N THR A 146 -4.39 8.15 16.30
CA THR A 146 -5.27 9.26 16.65
C THR A 146 -6.49 9.30 15.71
N ALA A 147 -7.50 10.12 16.04
CA ALA A 147 -8.65 10.33 15.16
C ALA A 147 -8.31 11.16 13.90
N GLU A 148 -7.24 11.93 13.96
CA GLU A 148 -6.73 12.72 12.84
C GLU A 148 -5.58 12.00 12.15
N PHE A 149 -5.41 12.25 10.84
CA PHE A 149 -4.25 11.75 10.12
C PHE A 149 -2.96 12.31 10.70
N ALA A 150 -2.02 11.41 10.98
CA ALA A 150 -0.68 11.75 11.44
C ALA A 150 0.36 10.87 10.73
N PRO A 151 1.56 11.38 10.49
CA PRO A 151 2.66 10.59 9.97
C PRO A 151 3.29 9.73 11.08
N TYR A 152 3.51 8.46 10.79
CA TYR A 152 4.19 7.49 11.63
C TYR A 152 5.39 6.95 10.88
N THR A 153 6.58 7.08 11.43
CA THR A 153 7.82 6.77 10.72
C THR A 153 8.68 5.76 11.47
N PHE A 154 9.38 4.95 10.72
CA PHE A 154 10.50 4.15 11.22
C PHE A 154 11.60 4.05 10.17
N VAL A 155 12.82 3.83 10.63
CA VAL A 155 13.99 3.61 9.77
C VAL A 155 14.45 2.17 9.93
N TRP A 156 14.87 1.57 8.83
CA TRP A 156 15.43 0.23 8.82
C TRP A 156 16.56 0.10 7.78
N SER A 157 17.61 -0.66 8.16
CA SER A 157 18.71 -0.98 7.25
C SER A 157 18.34 -2.20 6.43
N VAL A 158 18.01 -1.98 5.16
CA VAL A 158 17.66 -3.05 4.24
C VAL A 158 18.91 -3.91 3.96
N PRO A 159 18.84 -5.24 4.09
CA PRO A 159 19.97 -6.11 3.81
C PRO A 159 20.27 -6.16 2.31
N PRO A 160 21.44 -6.72 1.92
CA PRO A 160 21.70 -7.02 0.53
C PRO A 160 20.68 -8.03 0.00
N ARG A 161 20.25 -7.85 -1.24
CA ARG A 161 19.21 -8.66 -1.87
C ARG A 161 19.54 -10.16 -1.93
N GLY A 162 20.81 -10.52 -2.13
CA GLY A 162 21.23 -11.91 -2.28
C GLY A 162 20.55 -12.64 -3.46
N ASP A 163 20.65 -13.96 -3.46
CA ASP A 163 20.05 -14.84 -4.49
C ASP A 163 18.69 -15.43 -4.03
N SER A 164 18.11 -14.91 -2.94
CA SER A 164 16.85 -15.43 -2.39
C SER A 164 15.68 -15.18 -3.35
N GLU A 165 14.81 -16.16 -3.48
CA GLU A 165 13.52 -15.98 -4.13
C GLU A 165 12.56 -15.18 -3.23
N GLY A 166 11.66 -14.40 -3.83
CA GLY A 166 10.67 -13.60 -3.11
C GLY A 166 10.68 -12.14 -3.52
N TYR A 167 10.11 -11.30 -2.70
CA TYR A 167 9.98 -9.86 -2.90
C TYR A 167 9.96 -9.12 -1.57
N ASP A 168 10.33 -7.85 -1.61
CA ASP A 168 10.21 -6.95 -0.48
C ASP A 168 8.77 -6.45 -0.34
N PHE A 169 8.31 -6.23 0.88
CA PHE A 169 6.99 -5.66 1.11
C PHE A 169 6.89 -4.92 2.45
N ILE A 170 5.90 -4.02 2.52
CA ILE A 170 5.51 -3.31 3.74
C ILE A 170 4.21 -3.93 4.26
N GLY A 171 4.28 -4.56 5.42
CA GLY A 171 3.10 -5.06 6.14
C GLY A 171 2.53 -3.99 7.07
N ILE A 172 1.19 -3.86 7.09
CA ILE A 172 0.48 -2.95 7.99
C ILE A 172 -0.73 -3.66 8.57
N ARG A 173 -0.91 -3.57 9.89
CA ARG A 173 -2.07 -4.17 10.55
C ARG A 173 -2.54 -3.34 11.74
N PRO A 174 -3.85 -3.15 11.95
CA PRO A 174 -4.34 -2.59 13.18
C PRO A 174 -4.13 -3.58 14.34
N VAL A 175 -3.76 -3.07 15.52
CA VAL A 175 -3.81 -3.85 16.75
C VAL A 175 -5.25 -3.87 17.21
N ALA A 176 -5.83 -5.06 17.31
CA ALA A 176 -7.24 -5.25 17.52
C ALA A 176 -7.55 -5.83 18.90
N PRO A 177 -7.68 -5.01 19.95
CA PRO A 177 -8.40 -5.42 21.13
C PRO A 177 -9.91 -5.28 20.86
N ASP A 178 -10.68 -6.33 21.11
CA ASP A 178 -12.13 -6.35 20.99
C ASP A 178 -12.68 -5.94 19.61
N LYS A 179 -13.55 -4.89 19.60
CA LYS A 179 -14.19 -4.36 18.39
C LYS A 179 -13.40 -3.23 17.72
N ARG A 180 -12.38 -2.68 18.35
CA ARG A 180 -11.55 -1.59 17.83
C ARG A 180 -10.45 -2.14 16.94
N ARG A 181 -10.69 -2.22 15.64
CA ARG A 181 -9.84 -2.98 14.71
C ARG A 181 -9.73 -2.39 13.32
N SER A 182 -10.15 -1.15 13.13
CA SER A 182 -10.16 -0.50 11.83
C SER A 182 -9.26 0.72 11.83
N MET A 183 -8.50 0.88 10.76
CA MET A 183 -7.67 2.07 10.52
C MET A 183 -7.83 2.53 9.07
N GLU A 184 -7.50 3.78 8.83
CA GLU A 184 -7.45 4.37 7.50
C GLU A 184 -6.04 4.85 7.20
N VAL A 185 -5.55 4.52 6.01
CA VAL A 185 -4.25 4.93 5.48
C VAL A 185 -4.47 5.86 4.30
N ARG A 186 -3.83 7.02 4.32
CA ARG A 186 -3.87 8.02 3.25
C ARG A 186 -2.67 7.94 2.32
N SER A 187 -1.51 7.61 2.88
CA SER A 187 -0.29 7.47 2.09
C SER A 187 0.76 6.61 2.78
N ILE A 188 1.65 6.04 1.96
CA ILE A 188 2.87 5.37 2.39
C ILE A 188 3.99 5.92 1.54
N ARG A 189 5.00 6.52 2.19
CA ARG A 189 6.21 7.01 1.56
C ARG A 189 7.39 6.18 2.01
N ILE A 190 8.23 5.80 1.08
CA ILE A 190 9.43 5.03 1.32
C ILE A 190 10.59 5.80 0.68
N ARG A 191 11.60 6.17 1.47
CA ARG A 191 12.75 6.91 0.97
C ARG A 191 14.06 6.44 1.57
N THR A 192 15.14 6.55 0.82
CA THR A 192 16.48 6.32 1.32
C THR A 192 16.94 7.51 2.18
N VAL A 193 17.50 7.23 3.36
CA VAL A 193 17.99 8.25 4.29
C VAL A 193 19.50 8.17 4.53
N GLY A 194 20.17 7.10 4.07
CA GLY A 194 21.62 6.93 4.21
C GLY A 194 22.11 5.65 3.55
N VAL A 195 23.41 5.49 3.47
CA VAL A 195 24.08 4.26 3.04
C VAL A 195 24.42 3.44 4.29
N LYS A 196 24.16 2.15 4.29
CA LYS A 196 24.51 1.26 5.41
C LYS A 196 25.99 1.37 5.74
N GLY A 197 26.31 1.82 6.94
CA GLY A 197 27.69 1.92 7.44
C GLY A 197 28.32 3.31 7.34
N GLU A 198 27.64 4.31 6.83
CA GLU A 198 28.08 5.69 6.93
C GLU A 198 27.71 6.23 8.33
N THR A 199 28.70 6.32 9.20
CA THR A 199 28.52 6.97 10.51
C THR A 199 28.20 8.44 10.26
N PRO A 200 27.10 9.00 10.79
CA PRO A 200 26.80 10.42 10.65
C PRO A 200 28.03 11.23 11.10
N PRO A 201 28.41 12.31 10.39
CA PRO A 201 29.49 13.17 10.86
C PRO A 201 29.16 13.63 12.28
N ALA A 202 30.16 13.48 13.18
CA ALA A 202 30.03 13.97 14.54
C ALA A 202 29.61 15.43 14.47
N ALA A 203 28.54 15.80 15.18
CA ALA A 203 28.17 17.19 15.34
C ALA A 203 29.37 17.89 15.99
N ASP A 204 30.00 18.81 15.27
CA ASP A 204 31.02 19.68 15.83
C ASP A 204 30.33 20.57 16.87
N ASP A 205 30.73 20.38 18.11
CA ASP A 205 30.37 21.24 19.29
C ASP A 205 31.00 22.63 19.18
#